data_0cb4ca9a4b6d786cddeb9122391cf887
#
_entry.id   0cb4ca9a4b6d786cddeb9122391cf887
#
_cell.length_a   1.000
_cell.length_b   1.000
_cell.length_c   1.000
_cell.angle_alpha   90.00
_cell.angle_beta   90.00
_cell.angle_gamma   90.00
#
_symmetry.space_group_name_H-M   'P 1'
#
loop_
_entity.id
_entity.type
_entity.pdbx_description
1 polymer ?
#
loop_
_entity_poly.entity_id
_entity_poly.type
_entity_poly.pdbx_seq_one_letter_code
_entity_poly.pdbx_strand_id
1 'polypeptide(L)'
;DHAKTTLSKLAVVWYFLFTNHRFCVYLSNTNTIAKNACKDIMGYFNSPNFVATYGKIKIIKESETDSLWRFEIPMANGRVKHCILRAVGAGQQMRGINIDNQRPDIAVVDDVEDNENTDSELLQKKLDKWIFGPFLKALARQKKIIWLGNMLQKTSLLARLSQRPKWNPVVFGALVKDTQTGELKPL
;
A
#
# COMPACT_ATOMS: atom_id res chain seq x y z
N ASP A 1 -2.80 9.97 -13.23
CA ASP A 1 -3.03 9.40 -11.88
C ASP A 1 -2.67 7.91 -11.75
N HIS A 2 -2.60 7.16 -12.84
CA HIS A 2 -2.32 5.72 -12.79
C HIS A 2 -0.89 5.36 -12.35
N ALA A 3 0.08 6.24 -12.53
CA ALA A 3 1.49 5.95 -12.21
C ALA A 3 1.74 5.74 -10.70
N LYS A 4 1.09 6.51 -9.82
CA LYS A 4 1.26 6.40 -8.35
C LYS A 4 0.94 4.99 -7.85
N THR A 5 -0.26 4.51 -8.16
CA THR A 5 -0.74 3.17 -7.78
C THR A 5 0.13 2.06 -8.39
N THR A 6 0.55 2.21 -9.66
CA THR A 6 1.46 1.26 -10.30
C THR A 6 2.82 1.22 -9.59
N LEU A 7 3.40 2.37 -9.28
CA LEU A 7 4.66 2.46 -8.54
C LEU A 7 4.57 1.85 -7.15
N SER A 8 3.46 2.04 -6.43
CA SER A 8 3.28 1.43 -5.12
C SER A 8 3.20 -0.09 -5.18
N LYS A 9 2.53 -0.65 -6.18
CA LYS A 9 2.47 -2.10 -6.42
C LYS A 9 3.87 -2.66 -6.72
N LEU A 10 4.63 -1.99 -7.59
CA LEU A 10 6.02 -2.37 -7.88
C LEU A 10 6.93 -2.23 -6.66
N ALA A 11 6.71 -1.22 -5.81
CA ALA A 11 7.45 -1.08 -4.56
C ALA A 11 7.21 -2.27 -3.62
N VAL A 12 6.01 -2.82 -3.55
CA VAL A 12 5.74 -4.06 -2.78
C VAL A 12 6.55 -5.23 -3.32
N VAL A 13 6.59 -5.41 -4.64
CA VAL A 13 7.42 -6.45 -5.28
C VAL A 13 8.88 -6.25 -4.91
N TRP A 14 9.38 -5.01 -5.02
CA TRP A 14 10.75 -4.66 -4.67
C TRP A 14 11.08 -4.97 -3.20
N TYR A 15 10.21 -4.59 -2.27
CA TYR A 15 10.39 -4.89 -0.84
C TYR A 15 10.46 -6.39 -0.58
N PHE A 16 9.62 -7.17 -1.22
CA PHE A 16 9.64 -8.61 -1.07
C PHE A 16 10.90 -9.26 -1.64
N LEU A 17 11.47 -8.72 -2.71
CA LEU A 17 12.68 -9.26 -3.33
C LEU A 17 13.95 -8.85 -2.61
N PHE A 18 14.09 -7.57 -2.28
CA PHE A 18 15.40 -6.98 -1.95
C PHE A 18 15.55 -6.57 -0.49
N THR A 19 14.55 -6.78 0.34
CA THR A 19 14.61 -6.46 1.77
C THR A 19 14.19 -7.65 2.63
N ASN A 20 14.21 -7.49 3.96
CA ASN A 20 13.76 -8.53 4.88
C ASN A 20 12.25 -8.48 5.17
N HIS A 21 11.52 -7.54 4.56
CA HIS A 21 10.08 -7.43 4.76
C HIS A 21 9.35 -8.62 4.14
N ARG A 22 8.30 -9.10 4.80
CA ARG A 22 7.61 -10.36 4.44
C ARG A 22 6.10 -10.28 4.41
N PHE A 23 5.52 -9.30 5.06
CA PHE A 23 4.07 -9.20 5.17
C PHE A 23 3.60 -7.79 4.79
N CYS A 24 2.98 -7.69 3.61
CA CYS A 24 2.36 -6.46 3.14
C CYS A 24 0.85 -6.47 3.39
N VAL A 25 0.33 -5.39 3.97
CA VAL A 25 -1.08 -5.04 3.93
C VAL A 25 -1.29 -3.94 2.90
N TYR A 26 -2.20 -4.17 1.95
CA TYR A 26 -2.64 -3.18 0.97
C TYR A 26 -4.01 -2.66 1.37
N LEU A 27 -4.07 -1.39 1.75
CA LEU A 27 -5.27 -0.70 2.21
C LEU A 27 -5.77 0.25 1.12
N SER A 28 -7.05 0.20 0.82
CA SER A 28 -7.72 1.19 -0.02
C SER A 28 -9.09 1.56 0.57
N ASN A 29 -9.81 2.48 -0.04
CA ASN A 29 -11.14 2.88 0.41
C ASN A 29 -12.08 1.66 0.52
N THR A 30 -12.07 0.77 -0.45
CA THR A 30 -12.84 -0.48 -0.40
C THR A 30 -11.96 -1.72 -0.44
N ASN A 31 -12.46 -2.83 0.13
CA ASN A 31 -11.77 -4.11 0.06
C ASN A 31 -11.63 -4.64 -1.38
N THR A 32 -12.60 -4.35 -2.23
CA THR A 32 -12.57 -4.76 -3.65
C THR A 32 -11.42 -4.11 -4.39
N ILE A 33 -11.22 -2.80 -4.21
CA ILE A 33 -10.10 -2.07 -4.82
C ILE A 33 -8.76 -2.62 -4.30
N ALA A 34 -8.64 -2.80 -2.99
CA ALA A 34 -7.44 -3.38 -2.38
C ALA A 34 -7.15 -4.80 -2.89
N LYS A 35 -8.18 -5.65 -3.07
CA LYS A 35 -8.04 -6.99 -3.67
C LYS A 35 -7.51 -6.93 -5.10
N ASN A 36 -8.05 -6.05 -5.93
CA ASN A 36 -7.59 -5.89 -7.30
C ASN A 36 -6.12 -5.49 -7.35
N ALA A 37 -5.70 -4.55 -6.48
CA ALA A 37 -4.30 -4.17 -6.37
C ALA A 37 -3.41 -5.36 -5.95
N CYS A 38 -3.85 -6.20 -5.01
CA CYS A 38 -3.14 -7.41 -4.63
C CYS A 38 -3.06 -8.43 -5.77
N LYS A 39 -4.15 -8.61 -6.55
CA LYS A 39 -4.15 -9.47 -7.74
C LYS A 39 -3.14 -8.99 -8.80
N ASP A 40 -3.05 -7.68 -9.00
CA ASP A 40 -2.05 -7.10 -9.91
C ASP A 40 -0.63 -7.37 -9.42
N ILE A 41 -0.36 -7.21 -8.11
CA ILE A 41 0.95 -7.54 -7.51
C ILE A 41 1.28 -9.02 -7.75
N MET A 42 0.33 -9.91 -7.54
CA MET A 42 0.52 -11.34 -7.84
C MET A 42 0.75 -11.59 -9.33
N GLY A 43 0.09 -10.81 -10.21
CA GLY A 43 0.33 -10.82 -11.66
C GLY A 43 1.77 -10.46 -12.02
N TYR A 44 2.38 -9.48 -11.34
CA TYR A 44 3.80 -9.15 -11.57
C TYR A 44 4.74 -10.31 -11.23
N PHE A 45 4.49 -11.02 -10.14
CA PHE A 45 5.26 -12.20 -9.76
C PHE A 45 5.10 -13.38 -10.74
N ASN A 46 4.01 -13.42 -11.48
CA ASN A 46 3.75 -14.45 -12.49
C ASN A 46 4.08 -14.00 -13.92
N SER A 47 4.59 -12.78 -14.10
CA SER A 47 4.97 -12.29 -15.42
C SER A 47 6.14 -13.10 -16.02
N PRO A 48 6.18 -13.31 -17.35
CA PRO A 48 7.26 -14.07 -18.00
C PRO A 48 8.66 -13.53 -17.65
N ASN A 49 8.83 -12.22 -17.63
CA ASN A 49 10.10 -11.59 -17.31
C ASN A 49 10.53 -11.83 -15.86
N PHE A 50 9.56 -11.78 -14.92
CA PHE A 50 9.85 -12.10 -13.53
C PHE A 50 10.27 -13.56 -13.37
N VAL A 51 9.49 -14.48 -13.94
CA VAL A 51 9.75 -15.91 -13.86
C VAL A 51 11.10 -16.29 -14.49
N ALA A 52 11.46 -15.68 -15.61
CA ALA A 52 12.76 -15.91 -16.26
C ALA A 52 13.94 -15.44 -15.40
N THR A 53 13.76 -14.36 -14.62
CA THR A 53 14.84 -13.73 -13.83
C THR A 53 14.96 -14.33 -12.43
N TYR A 54 13.84 -14.54 -11.75
CA TYR A 54 13.81 -14.89 -10.33
C TYR A 54 13.25 -16.30 -10.06
N GLY A 55 12.72 -16.97 -11.08
CA GLY A 55 12.02 -18.24 -10.93
C GLY A 55 10.54 -18.08 -10.57
N LYS A 56 9.82 -19.18 -10.65
CA LYS A 56 8.38 -19.23 -10.36
C LYS A 56 8.12 -19.19 -8.86
N ILE A 57 7.25 -18.31 -8.41
CA ILE A 57 6.76 -18.33 -7.02
C ILE A 57 5.90 -19.56 -6.76
N LYS A 58 5.86 -20.02 -5.51
CA LYS A 58 4.96 -21.11 -5.08
C LYS A 58 3.83 -20.55 -4.24
N ILE A 59 2.61 -20.66 -4.72
CA ILE A 59 1.41 -20.29 -3.94
C ILE A 59 1.17 -21.33 -2.87
N ILE A 60 1.12 -20.92 -1.60
CA ILE A 60 0.82 -21.76 -0.44
C ILE A 60 -0.67 -21.70 -0.11
N LYS A 61 -1.22 -20.48 -0.10
CA LYS A 61 -2.65 -20.24 0.13
C LYS A 61 -3.08 -19.02 -0.64
N GLU A 62 -4.19 -19.15 -1.33
CA GLU A 62 -4.94 -18.04 -1.89
C GLU A 62 -6.38 -18.12 -1.37
N SER A 63 -6.87 -17.05 -0.79
CA SER A 63 -8.24 -16.96 -0.27
C SER A 63 -8.83 -15.62 -0.67
N GLU A 64 -9.73 -15.65 -1.63
CA GLU A 64 -10.47 -14.45 -2.04
C GLU A 64 -11.41 -13.95 -0.92
N THR A 65 -11.99 -14.86 -0.15
CA THR A 65 -12.87 -14.51 0.99
C THR A 65 -12.08 -13.79 2.07
N ASP A 66 -10.89 -14.32 2.42
CA ASP A 66 -10.02 -13.71 3.44
C ASP A 66 -9.19 -12.55 2.87
N SER A 67 -9.23 -12.32 1.55
CA SER A 67 -8.41 -11.31 0.88
C SER A 67 -6.90 -11.48 1.17
N LEU A 68 -6.44 -12.73 1.09
CA LEU A 68 -5.13 -13.16 1.58
C LEU A 68 -4.42 -14.05 0.57
N TRP A 69 -3.13 -13.74 0.32
CA TRP A 69 -2.20 -14.55 -0.47
C TRP A 69 -0.98 -14.88 0.40
N ARG A 70 -0.64 -16.16 0.47
CA ARG A 70 0.59 -16.67 1.09
C ARG A 70 1.39 -17.39 0.02
N PHE A 71 2.65 -17.04 -0.14
CA PHE A 71 3.47 -17.55 -1.22
C PHE A 71 4.95 -17.59 -0.83
N GLU A 72 5.72 -18.35 -1.57
CA GLU A 72 7.17 -18.48 -1.43
C GLU A 72 7.85 -17.90 -2.66
N ILE A 73 8.88 -17.09 -2.44
CA ILE A 73 9.75 -16.56 -3.48
C ILE A 73 11.09 -17.31 -3.40
N PRO A 74 11.57 -17.92 -4.49
CA PRO A 74 12.91 -18.47 -4.52
C PRO A 74 13.94 -17.34 -4.44
N MET A 75 15.00 -17.56 -3.65
CA MET A 75 16.06 -16.57 -3.46
C MET A 75 17.36 -17.08 -4.09
N ALA A 76 18.22 -16.18 -4.56
CA ALA A 76 19.47 -16.50 -5.23
C ALA A 76 20.42 -17.39 -4.41
N ASN A 77 20.28 -17.41 -3.08
CA ASN A 77 21.06 -18.26 -2.18
C ASN A 77 20.48 -19.69 -1.98
N GLY A 78 19.53 -20.10 -2.80
CA GLY A 78 18.86 -21.40 -2.71
C GLY A 78 17.82 -21.51 -1.58
N ARG A 79 17.60 -20.46 -0.79
CA ARG A 79 16.56 -20.40 0.23
C ARG A 79 15.24 -19.94 -0.38
N VAL A 80 14.15 -20.15 0.34
CA VAL A 80 12.85 -19.59 0.01
C VAL A 80 12.47 -18.51 1.02
N LYS A 81 11.79 -17.50 0.53
CA LYS A 81 11.24 -16.42 1.37
C LYS A 81 9.72 -16.56 1.42
N HIS A 82 9.19 -16.81 2.62
CA HIS A 82 7.75 -16.84 2.84
C HIS A 82 7.20 -15.42 2.89
N CYS A 83 6.23 -15.12 2.06
CA CYS A 83 5.61 -13.81 1.92
C CYS A 83 4.10 -13.88 2.12
N ILE A 84 3.55 -12.82 2.67
CA ILE A 84 2.12 -12.64 2.92
C ILE A 84 1.69 -11.32 2.31
N LEU A 85 0.61 -11.34 1.53
CA LEU A 85 -0.04 -10.17 0.98
C LEU A 85 -1.50 -10.21 1.41
N ARG A 86 -2.00 -9.11 1.99
CA ARG A 86 -3.39 -9.01 2.46
C ARG A 86 -4.02 -7.71 2.00
N ALA A 87 -5.21 -7.80 1.42
CA ALA A 87 -6.03 -6.65 1.08
C ALA A 87 -6.95 -6.29 2.25
N VAL A 88 -7.14 -4.98 2.47
CA VAL A 88 -7.99 -4.43 3.52
C VAL A 88 -8.72 -3.21 2.97
N GLY A 89 -10.02 -3.11 3.23
CA GLY A 89 -10.80 -1.88 2.99
C GLY A 89 -10.78 -0.98 4.23
N ALA A 90 -10.93 0.33 4.05
CA ALA A 90 -11.04 1.28 5.14
C ALA A 90 -12.20 0.91 6.09
N GLY A 91 -11.97 1.06 7.39
CA GLY A 91 -12.95 0.74 8.42
C GLY A 91 -13.12 -0.75 8.73
N GLN A 92 -12.49 -1.66 7.99
CA GLN A 92 -12.58 -3.09 8.27
C GLN A 92 -11.94 -3.47 9.61
N GLN A 93 -12.42 -4.59 10.16
CA GLN A 93 -11.88 -5.11 11.42
C GLN A 93 -10.45 -5.60 11.24
N MET A 94 -9.53 -5.05 12.04
CA MET A 94 -8.10 -5.39 12.02
C MET A 94 -7.72 -6.55 12.94
N ARG A 95 -8.71 -7.16 13.62
CA ARG A 95 -8.46 -8.35 14.46
C ARG A 95 -8.06 -9.53 13.59
N GLY A 96 -7.08 -10.33 14.05
CA GLY A 96 -6.59 -11.50 13.30
C GLY A 96 -5.69 -11.19 12.11
N ILE A 97 -5.18 -9.95 11.99
CA ILE A 97 -4.19 -9.63 10.96
C ILE A 97 -2.81 -10.22 11.28
N ASN A 98 -2.59 -10.66 12.53
CA ASN A 98 -1.40 -11.42 12.89
C ASN A 98 -1.54 -12.84 12.31
N ILE A 99 -0.65 -13.21 11.40
CA ILE A 99 -0.63 -14.50 10.72
C ILE A 99 0.72 -15.14 10.99
N ASP A 100 0.73 -16.38 11.51
CA ASP A 100 1.94 -17.14 11.86
C ASP A 100 2.89 -16.31 12.76
N ASN A 101 2.35 -15.63 13.76
CA ASN A 101 3.08 -14.71 14.64
C ASN A 101 3.75 -13.51 13.91
N GLN A 102 3.39 -13.25 12.66
CA GLN A 102 3.87 -12.12 11.88
C GLN A 102 2.81 -11.03 11.80
N ARG A 103 3.24 -9.80 12.01
CA ARG A 103 2.43 -8.60 11.77
C ARG A 103 2.89 -7.95 10.48
N PRO A 104 1.99 -7.25 9.75
CA PRO A 104 2.40 -6.51 8.55
C PRO A 104 3.56 -5.56 8.84
N ASP A 105 4.64 -5.74 8.11
CA ASP A 105 5.85 -4.91 8.16
C ASP A 105 5.97 -3.96 6.96
N ILE A 106 5.07 -4.12 5.97
CA ILE A 106 4.81 -3.14 4.91
C ILE A 106 3.31 -2.81 4.95
N ALA A 107 2.99 -1.53 4.84
CA ALA A 107 1.64 -1.06 4.60
C ALA A 107 1.63 -0.12 3.40
N VAL A 108 0.81 -0.43 2.40
CA VAL A 108 0.45 0.51 1.33
C VAL A 108 -0.93 1.03 1.64
N VAL A 109 -1.09 2.34 1.67
CA VAL A 109 -2.36 3.05 1.84
C VAL A 109 -2.61 3.82 0.55
N ASP A 110 -3.57 3.38 -0.24
CA ASP A 110 -3.82 3.87 -1.59
C ASP A 110 -5.25 4.39 -1.71
N ASP A 111 -5.39 5.69 -1.95
CA ASP A 111 -6.65 6.40 -2.12
C ASP A 111 -7.70 5.98 -1.07
N VAL A 112 -7.34 6.11 0.22
CA VAL A 112 -8.23 5.73 1.34
C VAL A 112 -9.29 6.78 1.62
N GLU A 113 -9.07 8.01 1.19
CA GLU A 113 -10.00 9.14 1.26
C GLU A 113 -10.73 9.31 -0.07
N ASP A 114 -12.01 9.61 0.00
CA ASP A 114 -12.85 10.01 -1.13
C ASP A 114 -13.59 11.32 -0.80
N ASN A 115 -14.36 11.85 -1.74
CA ASN A 115 -15.10 13.09 -1.54
C ASN A 115 -16.13 12.97 -0.41
N GLU A 116 -16.82 11.82 -0.31
CA GLU A 116 -17.83 11.60 0.73
C GLU A 116 -17.20 11.61 2.13
N ASN A 117 -16.05 10.95 2.29
CA ASN A 117 -15.30 10.92 3.55
C ASN A 117 -14.70 12.27 3.90
N THR A 118 -14.30 13.08 2.90
CA THR A 118 -13.66 14.39 3.13
C THR A 118 -14.67 15.51 3.35
N ASP A 119 -15.89 15.39 2.83
CA ASP A 119 -16.94 16.39 2.99
C ASP A 119 -17.69 16.26 4.34
N SER A 120 -17.58 15.11 5.01
CA SER A 120 -18.21 14.86 6.31
C SER A 120 -17.17 14.82 7.43
N GLU A 121 -17.22 15.81 8.32
CA GLU A 121 -16.35 15.86 9.52
C GLU A 121 -16.47 14.60 10.40
N LEU A 122 -17.67 14.03 10.48
CA LEU A 122 -17.91 12.81 11.23
C LEU A 122 -17.20 11.61 10.59
N LEU A 123 -17.26 11.48 9.25
CA LEU A 123 -16.60 10.40 8.54
C LEU A 123 -15.08 10.57 8.57
N GLN A 124 -14.55 11.78 8.43
CA GLN A 124 -13.13 12.06 8.63
C GLN A 124 -12.68 11.62 10.03
N LYS A 125 -13.38 12.01 11.09
CA LYS A 125 -13.04 11.61 12.47
C LYS A 125 -13.10 10.09 12.67
N LYS A 126 -14.06 9.40 12.06
CA LYS A 126 -14.12 7.93 12.10
C LYS A 126 -12.93 7.28 11.40
N LEU A 127 -12.57 7.75 10.19
CA LEU A 127 -11.41 7.27 9.45
C LEU A 127 -10.12 7.51 10.23
N ASP A 128 -9.92 8.70 10.77
CA ASP A 128 -8.76 9.05 11.60
C ASP A 128 -8.63 8.11 12.80
N LYS A 129 -9.73 7.94 13.56
CA LYS A 129 -9.76 7.06 14.72
C LYS A 129 -9.40 5.63 14.36
N TRP A 130 -9.87 5.15 13.22
CA TRP A 130 -9.59 3.81 12.73
C TRP A 130 -8.14 3.67 12.26
N ILE A 131 -7.61 4.63 11.49
CA ILE A 131 -6.22 4.62 11.01
C ILE A 131 -5.24 4.69 12.18
N PHE A 132 -5.35 5.70 13.04
CA PHE A 132 -4.41 5.89 14.15
C PHE A 132 -4.61 4.91 15.32
N GLY A 133 -5.75 4.26 15.36
CA GLY A 133 -6.09 3.23 16.34
C GLY A 133 -5.80 1.81 15.83
N PRO A 134 -6.84 1.08 15.41
CA PRO A 134 -6.71 -0.34 15.05
C PRO A 134 -5.72 -0.61 13.93
N PHE A 135 -5.70 0.20 12.86
CA PHE A 135 -4.84 -0.07 11.70
C PHE A 135 -3.36 0.04 12.06
N LEU A 136 -2.88 1.21 12.50
CA LEU A 136 -1.45 1.40 12.81
C LEU A 136 -0.97 0.51 13.94
N LYS A 137 -1.82 0.19 14.93
CA LYS A 137 -1.49 -0.72 16.02
C LYS A 137 -1.38 -2.19 15.60
N ALA A 138 -2.04 -2.57 14.52
CA ALA A 138 -1.97 -3.92 13.96
C ALA A 138 -0.65 -4.19 13.22
N LEU A 139 0.04 -3.15 12.77
CA LEU A 139 1.31 -3.26 12.06
C LEU A 139 2.47 -3.63 13.01
N ALA A 140 3.55 -4.17 12.45
CA ALA A 140 4.78 -4.45 13.16
C ALA A 140 5.41 -3.17 13.77
N ARG A 141 6.27 -3.33 14.79
CA ARG A 141 6.97 -2.19 15.39
C ARG A 141 7.92 -1.53 14.38
N GLN A 142 8.69 -2.34 13.66
CA GLN A 142 9.49 -1.89 12.52
C GLN A 142 8.67 -2.11 11.26
N LYS A 143 8.25 -1.03 10.63
CA LYS A 143 7.39 -1.07 9.45
C LYS A 143 7.75 0.02 8.46
N LYS A 144 7.42 -0.22 7.20
CA LYS A 144 7.39 0.79 6.13
C LYS A 144 5.95 1.08 5.77
N ILE A 145 5.62 2.35 5.64
CA ILE A 145 4.30 2.80 5.20
C ILE A 145 4.49 3.65 3.96
N ILE A 146 3.85 3.25 2.88
CA ILE A 146 3.73 4.02 1.64
C ILE A 146 2.30 4.55 1.61
N TRP A 147 2.14 5.85 1.61
CA TRP A 147 0.83 6.48 1.57
C TRP A 147 0.70 7.28 0.28
N LEU A 148 -0.33 6.96 -0.48
CA LEU A 148 -0.67 7.58 -1.76
C LEU A 148 -2.07 8.16 -1.68
N GLY A 149 -2.30 9.21 -2.42
CA GLY A 149 -3.62 9.80 -2.53
C GLY A 149 -3.57 11.17 -3.18
N ASN A 150 -4.73 11.73 -3.35
CA ASN A 150 -4.91 13.11 -3.78
C ASN A 150 -5.25 13.98 -2.55
N MET A 151 -4.70 15.19 -2.50
CA MET A 151 -5.09 16.16 -1.48
C MET A 151 -6.43 16.79 -1.89
N LEU A 152 -7.53 16.16 -1.52
CA LEU A 152 -8.88 16.63 -1.87
C LEU A 152 -9.22 17.94 -1.18
N GLN A 153 -8.79 18.10 0.08
CA GLN A 153 -8.99 19.28 0.90
C GLN A 153 -7.78 19.54 1.81
N LYS A 154 -7.61 20.79 2.26
CA LYS A 154 -6.55 21.17 3.22
C LYS A 154 -6.66 20.43 4.55
N THR A 155 -7.86 19.98 4.92
CA THR A 155 -8.17 19.23 6.14
C THR A 155 -8.08 17.72 5.97
N SER A 156 -7.86 17.22 4.76
CA SER A 156 -7.75 15.78 4.50
C SER A 156 -6.63 15.13 5.32
N LEU A 157 -6.76 13.85 5.59
CA LEU A 157 -5.79 13.09 6.37
C LEU A 157 -4.40 13.13 5.72
N LEU A 158 -4.34 12.98 4.38
CA LEU A 158 -3.08 13.05 3.64
C LEU A 158 -2.41 14.42 3.79
N ALA A 159 -3.17 15.52 3.68
CA ALA A 159 -2.64 16.88 3.88
C ALA A 159 -2.08 17.08 5.29
N ARG A 160 -2.76 16.54 6.31
CA ARG A 160 -2.30 16.61 7.71
C ARG A 160 -1.08 15.72 7.96
N LEU A 161 -0.99 14.54 7.32
CA LEU A 161 0.17 13.65 7.43
C LEU A 161 1.41 14.27 6.78
N SER A 162 1.27 14.95 5.65
CA SER A 162 2.39 15.58 4.95
C SER A 162 3.13 16.64 5.78
N GLN A 163 2.47 17.18 6.81
CA GLN A 163 3.05 18.19 7.71
C GLN A 163 3.72 17.57 8.96
N ARG A 164 3.64 16.24 9.15
CA ARG A 164 4.21 15.60 10.32
C ARG A 164 5.69 15.26 10.12
N PRO A 165 6.57 15.53 11.09
CA PRO A 165 8.03 15.40 10.93
C PRO A 165 8.54 13.99 10.66
N LYS A 166 7.71 12.96 10.88
CA LYS A 166 8.09 11.55 10.64
C LYS A 166 7.70 11.06 9.24
N TRP A 167 7.10 11.92 8.43
CA TRP A 167 6.69 11.61 7.07
C TRP A 167 7.57 12.38 6.09
N ASN A 168 7.95 11.74 4.99
CA ASN A 168 8.69 12.34 3.90
C ASN A 168 7.73 12.53 2.72
N PRO A 169 7.01 13.65 2.66
CA PRO A 169 6.05 13.89 1.60
C PRO A 169 6.76 14.21 0.28
N VAL A 170 6.24 13.63 -0.80
CA VAL A 170 6.56 14.04 -2.17
C VAL A 170 5.25 14.49 -2.80
N VAL A 171 5.19 15.76 -3.18
CA VAL A 171 3.98 16.39 -3.73
C VAL A 171 4.24 16.73 -5.19
N PHE A 172 3.39 16.19 -6.08
CA PHE A 172 3.37 16.55 -7.49
C PHE A 172 2.17 17.46 -7.74
N GLY A 173 2.44 18.70 -8.14
CA GLY A 173 1.40 19.64 -8.57
C GLY A 173 0.91 19.29 -9.97
N ALA A 174 -0.35 19.60 -10.26
CA ALA A 174 -0.87 19.51 -11.64
C ALA A 174 -0.20 20.52 -12.59
N LEU A 175 0.36 21.59 -12.02
CA LEU A 175 1.07 22.62 -12.74
C LEU A 175 2.50 22.71 -12.20
N VAL A 176 3.47 22.82 -13.08
CA VAL A 176 4.86 23.12 -12.77
C VAL A 176 5.22 24.50 -13.28
N LYS A 177 6.03 25.20 -12.50
CA LYS A 177 6.55 26.48 -12.92
C LYS A 177 7.69 26.22 -13.93
N ASP A 178 7.54 26.73 -15.14
CA ASP A 178 8.62 26.72 -16.13
C ASP A 178 9.80 27.53 -15.59
N THR A 179 10.96 26.92 -15.53
CA THR A 179 12.16 27.54 -14.97
C THR A 179 12.73 28.68 -15.81
N GLN A 180 12.36 28.74 -17.11
CA GLN A 180 12.85 29.76 -18.03
C GLN A 180 11.86 30.93 -18.16
N THR A 181 10.57 30.63 -18.27
CA THR A 181 9.54 31.67 -18.49
C THR A 181 8.82 32.07 -17.21
N GLY A 182 8.91 31.30 -16.15
CA GLY A 182 8.16 31.50 -14.91
C GLY A 182 6.67 31.20 -14.99
N GLU A 183 6.16 30.77 -16.16
CA GLU A 183 4.77 30.44 -16.38
C GLU A 183 4.41 29.07 -15.80
N LEU A 184 3.17 28.91 -15.37
CA LEU A 184 2.63 27.62 -14.92
C LEU A 184 2.21 26.79 -16.14
N LYS A 185 2.81 25.62 -16.33
CA LYS A 185 2.47 24.64 -17.37
C LYS A 185 1.94 23.37 -16.75
N PRO A 186 1.03 22.65 -17.42
CA PRO A 186 0.68 21.27 -17.02
C PRO A 186 1.92 20.37 -16.99
N LEU A 187 1.93 19.42 -16.03
CA LEU A 187 2.95 18.38 -15.92
C LEU A 187 2.93 17.47 -17.13
#